data_42ebb30fb73e0ab4c7f305d17b43b663
#
_entry.id   42ebb30fb73e0ab4c7f305d17b43b663
#
_cell.length_a   1.000
_cell.length_b   1.000
_cell.length_c   1.000
_cell.angle_alpha   90.00
_cell.angle_beta   90.00
_cell.angle_gamma   90.00
#
_symmetry.space_group_name_H-M   'P 1'
#
loop_
_entity.id
_entity.type
_entity.pdbx_description
1 polymer ?
#
loop_
_entity_poly.entity_id
_entity_poly.type
_entity_poly.pdbx_seq_one_letter_code
_entity_poly.pdbx_strand_id
1 'polypeptide(L)'
;MQFRILGLVEVQDERTGLRILPTGAKQRALLGALVVRAGHNVSTHRLIDELWGEHPPANAANALQVHVARLRRLLSGPTGSQGQGAEEHVEHAPHPWIVTTSHGYTLQLAAVETDAARFQHLTAQGRRVLRHDPAQAGELLRRALSLWRGPALEGSVLGDICAVEAAQLEEHRLSALEMMYDAYLRTGRHREITGELVELTIDHPLREKFYDLLMVAFYRCGRQAEALGVYSRARGHLVHELGVEPSPALRGLRDRILHQDPALQPEAVHAKADDVVLPLYEEIARLHRRIEQLQLEQNQLLRRVDELTVGSVQQVSAG
;
A
#
# COMPACT_ATOMS: atom_id res chain seq x y z
N MET A 1 -9.13 19.36 -8.56
CA MET A 1 -7.65 19.24 -8.36
C MET A 1 -7.37 18.39 -7.15
N GLN A 2 -6.43 17.49 -7.20
CA GLN A 2 -6.00 16.66 -6.08
C GLN A 2 -4.61 17.10 -5.63
N PHE A 3 -4.46 17.43 -4.35
CA PHE A 3 -3.18 17.78 -3.75
C PHE A 3 -2.51 16.53 -3.18
N ARG A 4 -1.26 16.29 -3.55
CA ARG A 4 -0.59 15.02 -3.28
C ARG A 4 0.71 15.27 -2.53
N ILE A 5 0.81 14.66 -1.34
CA ILE A 5 1.96 14.77 -0.43
C ILE A 5 2.53 13.42 0.02
N LEU A 6 1.93 12.30 -0.39
CA LEU A 6 2.45 10.95 -0.14
C LEU A 6 3.51 10.57 -1.20
N GLY A 7 4.62 11.26 -1.18
CA GLY A 7 5.72 11.27 -2.13
C GLY A 7 6.07 12.70 -2.50
N LEU A 8 6.58 12.89 -3.73
CA LEU A 8 6.87 14.23 -4.24
C LEU A 8 5.64 15.13 -4.16
N VAL A 9 5.81 16.32 -3.61
CA VAL A 9 4.71 17.30 -3.47
C VAL A 9 4.28 17.80 -4.84
N GLU A 10 3.04 17.50 -5.22
CA GLU A 10 2.46 17.85 -6.51
C GLU A 10 0.96 18.12 -6.44
N VAL A 11 0.42 18.71 -7.49
CA VAL A 11 -1.03 18.86 -7.68
C VAL A 11 -1.40 18.17 -8.98
N GLN A 12 -2.44 17.37 -8.96
CA GLN A 12 -2.99 16.72 -10.14
C GLN A 12 -4.36 17.32 -10.48
N ASP A 13 -4.51 17.77 -11.72
CA ASP A 13 -5.83 18.14 -12.22
C ASP A 13 -6.56 16.86 -12.66
N GLU A 14 -7.56 16.45 -11.91
CA GLU A 14 -8.33 15.23 -12.19
C GLU A 14 -9.09 15.30 -13.53
N ARG A 15 -9.40 16.49 -14.01
CA ARG A 15 -10.14 16.68 -15.26
C ARG A 15 -9.27 16.50 -16.50
N THR A 16 -8.03 16.97 -16.45
CA THR A 16 -7.08 16.91 -17.58
C THR A 16 -6.02 15.82 -17.41
N GLY A 17 -5.84 15.27 -16.21
CA GLY A 17 -4.77 14.35 -15.85
C GLY A 17 -3.40 15.03 -15.71
N LEU A 18 -3.31 16.34 -15.92
CA LEU A 18 -2.05 17.08 -15.86
C LEU A 18 -1.49 17.12 -14.44
N ARG A 19 -0.18 16.89 -14.33
CA ARG A 19 0.57 17.01 -13.10
C ARG A 19 1.26 18.38 -13.05
N ILE A 20 1.00 19.10 -11.99
CA ILE A 20 1.56 20.42 -11.71
C ILE A 20 2.62 20.22 -10.61
N LEU A 21 3.89 20.43 -10.97
CA LEU A 21 5.02 20.26 -10.08
C LEU A 21 5.57 21.64 -9.68
N PRO A 22 5.54 22.02 -8.41
CA PRO A 22 6.22 23.23 -7.94
C PRO A 22 7.73 23.15 -8.18
N THR A 23 8.29 24.20 -8.74
CA THR A 23 9.72 24.25 -9.10
C THR A 23 10.57 24.62 -7.88
N GLY A 24 11.37 23.66 -7.40
CA GLY A 24 12.29 23.88 -6.29
C GLY A 24 11.73 23.54 -4.91
N ALA A 25 12.66 23.19 -3.99
CA ALA A 25 12.35 22.65 -2.67
C ALA A 25 11.49 23.57 -1.80
N LYS A 26 11.77 24.90 -1.84
CA LYS A 26 10.99 25.88 -1.06
C LYS A 26 9.56 26.06 -1.55
N GLN A 27 9.31 25.94 -2.84
CA GLN A 27 7.93 25.99 -3.36
C GLN A 27 7.15 24.73 -2.97
N ARG A 28 7.82 23.58 -2.98
CA ARG A 28 7.23 22.32 -2.48
C ARG A 28 6.95 22.39 -0.99
N ALA A 29 7.89 22.93 -0.20
CA ALA A 29 7.71 23.14 1.25
C ALA A 29 6.54 24.08 1.54
N LEU A 30 6.42 25.20 0.83
CA LEU A 30 5.30 26.13 0.99
C LEU A 30 3.96 25.46 0.66
N LEU A 31 3.90 24.76 -0.46
CA LEU A 31 2.67 24.04 -0.83
C LEU A 31 2.38 22.93 0.19
N GLY A 32 3.37 22.13 0.58
CA GLY A 32 3.25 21.09 1.59
C GLY A 32 2.69 21.61 2.90
N ALA A 33 3.28 22.69 3.45
CA ALA A 33 2.84 23.30 4.71
C ALA A 33 1.38 23.83 4.62
N LEU A 34 1.00 24.40 3.48
CA LEU A 34 -0.37 24.85 3.26
C LEU A 34 -1.36 23.68 3.11
N VAL A 35 -0.95 22.58 2.48
CA VAL A 35 -1.76 21.34 2.36
C VAL A 35 -1.94 20.68 3.72
N VAL A 36 -0.87 20.54 4.48
CA VAL A 36 -0.90 19.99 5.86
C VAL A 36 -1.83 20.80 6.77
N ARG A 37 -1.89 22.11 6.57
CA ARG A 37 -2.75 23.03 7.33
C ARG A 37 -3.97 23.49 6.55
N ALA A 38 -4.44 22.69 5.62
CA ALA A 38 -5.60 23.05 4.79
C ALA A 38 -6.82 23.46 5.64
N GLY A 39 -7.49 24.51 5.22
CA GLY A 39 -8.62 25.11 5.96
C GLY A 39 -8.22 25.98 7.15
N HIS A 40 -6.94 25.99 7.55
CA HIS A 40 -6.46 26.80 8.67
C HIS A 40 -5.51 27.90 8.18
N ASN A 41 -5.54 29.03 8.90
CA ASN A 41 -4.61 30.12 8.60
C ASN A 41 -3.20 29.78 9.11
N VAL A 42 -2.20 29.86 8.23
CA VAL A 42 -0.78 29.74 8.58
C VAL A 42 -0.17 31.14 8.53
N SER A 43 0.36 31.60 9.67
CA SER A 43 0.92 32.93 9.76
C SER A 43 2.17 33.09 8.87
N THR A 44 2.40 34.32 8.40
CA THR A 44 3.58 34.68 7.60
C THR A 44 4.87 34.27 8.31
N HIS A 45 4.97 34.48 9.61
CA HIS A 45 6.14 34.10 10.41
C HIS A 45 6.39 32.59 10.36
N ARG A 46 5.38 31.78 10.64
CA ARG A 46 5.51 30.32 10.59
C ARG A 46 5.88 29.79 9.20
N LEU A 47 5.40 30.43 8.13
CA LEU A 47 5.81 30.06 6.77
C LEU A 47 7.25 30.48 6.44
N ILE A 48 7.71 31.59 7.01
CA ILE A 48 9.12 32.00 6.90
C ILE A 48 10.01 30.99 7.63
N ASP A 49 9.68 30.61 8.84
CA ASP A 49 10.41 29.60 9.61
C ASP A 49 10.42 28.25 8.88
N GLU A 50 9.28 27.84 8.30
CA GLU A 50 9.17 26.61 7.51
C GLU A 50 10.11 26.59 6.31
N LEU A 51 10.29 27.73 5.61
CA LEU A 51 11.06 27.82 4.37
C LEU A 51 12.55 28.08 4.57
N TRP A 52 12.92 28.75 5.64
CA TRP A 52 14.30 29.23 5.86
C TRP A 52 14.90 28.86 7.22
N GLY A 53 14.07 28.38 8.17
CA GLY A 53 14.54 28.05 9.52
C GLY A 53 15.22 29.26 10.18
N GLU A 54 16.40 29.03 10.74
CA GLU A 54 17.21 30.07 11.43
C GLU A 54 17.87 31.08 10.48
N HIS A 55 17.83 30.89 9.16
CA HIS A 55 18.53 31.69 8.17
C HIS A 55 17.60 32.36 7.15
N PRO A 56 16.65 33.19 7.60
CA PRO A 56 15.77 33.91 6.67
C PRO A 56 16.53 34.98 5.91
N PRO A 57 16.17 35.27 4.64
CA PRO A 57 16.75 36.39 3.89
C PRO A 57 16.34 37.72 4.51
N ALA A 58 17.12 38.79 4.27
CA ALA A 58 16.86 40.11 4.84
C ALA A 58 15.44 40.64 4.57
N ASN A 59 14.81 40.25 3.46
CA ASN A 59 13.43 40.60 3.15
C ASN A 59 12.56 39.30 2.97
N ALA A 60 12.52 38.49 4.03
CA ALA A 60 11.83 37.19 4.02
C ALA A 60 10.33 37.32 3.68
N ALA A 61 9.65 38.35 4.15
CA ALA A 61 8.24 38.59 3.87
C ALA A 61 7.97 38.77 2.36
N ASN A 62 8.76 39.61 1.69
CA ASN A 62 8.64 39.78 0.22
C ASN A 62 9.02 38.51 -0.53
N ALA A 63 10.06 37.81 -0.11
CA ALA A 63 10.43 36.53 -0.69
C ALA A 63 9.28 35.50 -0.59
N LEU A 64 8.61 35.41 0.54
CA LEU A 64 7.42 34.57 0.75
C LEU A 64 6.29 34.98 -0.21
N GLN A 65 6.00 36.30 -0.34
CA GLN A 65 4.97 36.79 -1.27
C GLN A 65 5.28 36.37 -2.72
N VAL A 66 6.55 36.42 -3.14
CA VAL A 66 6.97 35.93 -4.46
C VAL A 66 6.70 34.42 -4.63
N HIS A 67 7.00 33.62 -3.60
CA HIS A 67 6.69 32.19 -3.63
C HIS A 67 5.19 31.92 -3.70
N VAL A 68 4.37 32.64 -2.94
CA VAL A 68 2.91 32.55 -2.98
C VAL A 68 2.37 32.94 -4.36
N ALA A 69 2.85 34.06 -4.94
CA ALA A 69 2.43 34.50 -6.26
C ALA A 69 2.78 33.47 -7.35
N ARG A 70 3.95 32.82 -7.25
CA ARG A 70 4.34 31.72 -8.15
C ARG A 70 3.43 30.50 -8.01
N LEU A 71 3.11 30.10 -6.76
CA LEU A 71 2.17 28.98 -6.53
C LEU A 71 0.77 29.31 -7.07
N ARG A 72 0.25 30.51 -6.83
CA ARG A 72 -1.04 30.93 -7.38
C ARG A 72 -1.06 30.82 -8.90
N ARG A 73 -0.02 31.30 -9.58
CA ARG A 73 0.11 31.19 -11.04
C ARG A 73 0.15 29.73 -11.52
N LEU A 74 0.87 28.86 -10.81
CA LEU A 74 0.92 27.44 -11.14
C LEU A 74 -0.45 26.77 -10.98
N LEU A 75 -1.19 27.10 -9.92
CA LEU A 75 -2.51 26.53 -9.62
C LEU A 75 -3.64 27.09 -10.49
N SER A 76 -3.47 28.25 -11.13
CA SER A 76 -4.44 28.82 -12.06
C SER A 76 -4.48 28.11 -13.42
N GLY A 77 -3.47 27.27 -13.74
CA GLY A 77 -3.39 26.53 -15.01
C GLY A 77 -3.17 27.42 -16.25
N PRO A 78 -3.02 26.83 -17.44
CA PRO A 78 -2.76 27.57 -18.69
C PRO A 78 -3.98 28.36 -19.20
N THR A 79 -5.14 28.31 -18.57
CA THR A 79 -6.36 29.02 -18.98
C THR A 79 -6.40 30.51 -18.59
N GLY A 80 -5.35 31.01 -17.89
CA GLY A 80 -5.29 32.43 -17.47
C GLY A 80 -4.57 33.38 -18.43
N SER A 81 -4.11 32.94 -19.60
CA SER A 81 -3.32 33.76 -20.52
C SER A 81 -3.96 33.91 -21.92
N GLN A 82 -5.25 34.26 -21.98
CA GLN A 82 -5.81 34.89 -23.18
C GLN A 82 -6.51 36.20 -22.77
N GLY A 83 -5.70 37.22 -22.69
CA GLY A 83 -6.08 38.59 -22.42
C GLY A 83 -4.85 39.49 -22.50
N GLN A 84 -4.21 39.57 -23.71
CA GLN A 84 -3.33 40.67 -24.01
C GLN A 84 -4.15 41.92 -24.12
N GLY A 85 -3.93 42.87 -23.21
CA GLY A 85 -4.43 44.24 -23.34
C GLY A 85 -5.39 44.64 -22.21
N ALA A 86 -4.84 45.02 -21.08
CA ALA A 86 -5.26 46.16 -20.25
C ALA A 86 -4.41 46.13 -18.96
N GLU A 87 -3.47 47.05 -18.86
CA GLU A 87 -2.95 47.54 -17.59
C GLU A 87 -4.08 48.33 -16.94
N GLU A 88 -4.96 47.63 -16.19
CA GLU A 88 -5.89 48.26 -15.30
C GLU A 88 -5.91 47.44 -14.01
N HIS A 89 -5.83 48.16 -12.90
CA HIS A 89 -5.87 47.74 -11.50
C HIS A 89 -6.87 46.61 -11.28
N VAL A 90 -6.42 45.36 -11.37
CA VAL A 90 -7.21 44.22 -10.94
C VAL A 90 -7.07 44.13 -9.42
N GLU A 91 -7.93 44.86 -8.70
CA GLU A 91 -8.23 44.57 -7.32
C GLU A 91 -8.55 43.08 -7.20
N HIS A 92 -7.71 42.42 -6.47
CA HIS A 92 -7.62 41.06 -5.97
C HIS A 92 -8.93 40.29 -5.93
N ALA A 93 -9.35 39.71 -7.06
CA ALA A 93 -10.25 38.57 -6.98
C ALA A 93 -9.54 37.48 -6.15
N PRO A 94 -10.16 36.95 -5.11
CA PRO A 94 -9.52 35.95 -4.25
C PRO A 94 -9.14 34.72 -5.08
N HIS A 95 -7.87 34.31 -5.01
CA HIS A 95 -7.42 33.09 -5.67
C HIS A 95 -8.21 31.91 -5.10
N PRO A 96 -8.80 31.03 -5.92
CA PRO A 96 -9.74 30.01 -5.44
C PRO A 96 -9.13 29.04 -4.43
N TRP A 97 -7.81 28.85 -4.47
CA TRP A 97 -7.13 27.91 -3.59
C TRP A 97 -6.36 28.56 -2.45
N ILE A 98 -5.58 29.61 -2.71
CA ILE A 98 -4.74 30.26 -1.71
C ILE A 98 -5.27 31.66 -1.40
N VAL A 99 -5.87 31.80 -0.24
CA VAL A 99 -6.45 33.08 0.24
C VAL A 99 -5.46 33.79 1.13
N THR A 100 -5.27 35.10 0.90
CA THR A 100 -4.51 35.97 1.81
C THR A 100 -5.42 36.41 2.94
N THR A 101 -4.93 36.30 4.17
CA THR A 101 -5.60 36.80 5.37
C THR A 101 -4.77 37.97 5.95
N SER A 102 -5.28 38.64 6.98
CA SER A 102 -4.56 39.73 7.67
C SER A 102 -3.20 39.29 8.25
N HIS A 103 -3.00 38.02 8.56
CA HIS A 103 -1.83 37.52 9.28
C HIS A 103 -1.08 36.40 8.54
N GLY A 104 -1.52 36.01 7.35
CA GLY A 104 -0.89 34.90 6.62
C GLY A 104 -1.68 34.38 5.44
N TYR A 105 -1.67 33.07 5.24
CA TYR A 105 -2.27 32.41 4.08
C TYR A 105 -3.07 31.19 4.52
N THR A 106 -4.16 30.93 3.82
CA THR A 106 -5.00 29.74 3.99
C THR A 106 -5.14 29.03 2.66
N LEU A 107 -4.92 27.72 2.62
CA LEU A 107 -5.29 26.89 1.49
C LEU A 107 -6.72 26.38 1.71
N GLN A 108 -7.63 26.73 0.81
CA GLN A 108 -9.02 26.28 0.86
C GLN A 108 -9.14 24.96 0.08
N LEU A 109 -9.32 23.88 0.81
CA LEU A 109 -9.54 22.54 0.27
C LEU A 109 -10.76 21.92 0.93
N ALA A 110 -11.54 21.16 0.17
CA ALA A 110 -12.44 20.18 0.76
C ALA A 110 -11.62 19.01 1.35
N ALA A 111 -12.09 18.42 2.45
CA ALA A 111 -11.35 17.39 3.19
C ALA A 111 -10.96 16.14 2.35
N VAL A 112 -11.56 15.95 1.17
CA VAL A 112 -11.36 14.77 0.28
C VAL A 112 -10.30 15.01 -0.79
N GLU A 113 -9.74 16.21 -0.89
CA GLU A 113 -8.89 16.63 -2.02
C GLU A 113 -7.39 16.31 -1.84
N THR A 114 -7.01 15.58 -0.77
CA THR A 114 -5.62 15.17 -0.55
C THR A 114 -5.47 13.66 -0.58
N ASP A 115 -4.34 13.18 -1.13
CA ASP A 115 -3.99 11.76 -1.08
C ASP A 115 -3.79 11.27 0.35
N ALA A 116 -3.26 12.09 1.25
CA ALA A 116 -3.11 11.78 2.68
C ALA A 116 -4.47 11.54 3.37
N ALA A 117 -5.46 12.41 3.16
CA ALA A 117 -6.80 12.21 3.71
C ALA A 117 -7.46 10.93 3.16
N ARG A 118 -7.28 10.64 1.87
CA ARG A 118 -7.77 9.41 1.25
C ARG A 118 -7.09 8.16 1.83
N PHE A 119 -5.78 8.23 2.03
CA PHE A 119 -5.01 7.17 2.70
C PHE A 119 -5.55 6.90 4.10
N GLN A 120 -5.71 7.93 4.91
CA GLN A 120 -6.23 7.83 6.28
C GLN A 120 -7.65 7.24 6.30
N HIS A 121 -8.51 7.67 5.38
CA HIS A 121 -9.88 7.16 5.26
C HIS A 121 -9.91 5.65 4.92
N LEU A 122 -9.15 5.22 3.91
CA LEU A 122 -9.07 3.81 3.51
C LEU A 122 -8.46 2.95 4.63
N THR A 123 -7.41 3.46 5.31
CA THR A 123 -6.79 2.77 6.46
C THR A 123 -7.77 2.62 7.62
N ALA A 124 -8.55 3.65 7.92
CA ALA A 124 -9.60 3.57 8.95
C ALA A 124 -10.70 2.57 8.59
N GLN A 125 -11.10 2.49 7.31
CA GLN A 125 -12.04 1.47 6.84
C GLN A 125 -11.47 0.07 7.00
N GLY A 126 -10.23 -0.16 6.55
CA GLY A 126 -9.54 -1.45 6.68
C GLY A 126 -9.45 -1.90 8.15
N ARG A 127 -9.09 -0.99 9.05
CA ARG A 127 -9.02 -1.26 10.49
C ARG A 127 -10.37 -1.71 11.08
N ARG A 128 -11.48 -1.10 10.66
CA ARG A 128 -12.82 -1.44 11.15
C ARG A 128 -13.24 -2.86 10.77
N VAL A 129 -12.90 -3.30 9.56
CA VAL A 129 -13.33 -4.61 9.05
C VAL A 129 -12.33 -5.73 9.33
N LEU A 130 -11.10 -5.42 9.76
CA LEU A 130 -10.00 -6.39 9.95
C LEU A 130 -10.35 -7.60 10.81
N ARG A 131 -11.21 -7.43 11.80
CA ARG A 131 -11.61 -8.53 12.71
C ARG A 131 -12.65 -9.46 12.11
N HIS A 132 -13.50 -8.95 11.23
CA HIS A 132 -14.67 -9.67 10.70
C HIS A 132 -14.46 -10.14 9.27
N ASP A 133 -13.72 -9.37 8.47
CA ASP A 133 -13.39 -9.68 7.08
C ASP A 133 -11.93 -9.28 6.78
N PRO A 134 -10.96 -10.14 7.15
CA PRO A 134 -9.54 -9.89 6.87
C PRO A 134 -9.24 -9.76 5.37
N ALA A 135 -9.99 -10.44 4.49
CA ALA A 135 -9.77 -10.36 3.05
C ALA A 135 -10.10 -8.95 2.53
N GLN A 136 -11.27 -8.40 2.89
CA GLN A 136 -11.65 -7.03 2.56
C GLN A 136 -10.70 -6.02 3.20
N ALA A 137 -10.29 -6.24 4.46
CA ALA A 137 -9.32 -5.37 5.13
C ALA A 137 -8.00 -5.28 4.38
N GLY A 138 -7.44 -6.43 3.98
CA GLY A 138 -6.20 -6.49 3.21
C GLY A 138 -6.29 -5.72 1.89
N GLU A 139 -7.41 -5.82 1.18
CA GLU A 139 -7.63 -5.10 -0.07
C GLU A 139 -7.75 -3.57 0.13
N LEU A 140 -8.48 -3.13 1.16
CA LEU A 140 -8.59 -1.71 1.52
C LEU A 140 -7.23 -1.11 1.91
N LEU A 141 -6.45 -1.83 2.72
CA LEU A 141 -5.12 -1.41 3.15
C LEU A 141 -4.13 -1.39 1.98
N ARG A 142 -4.16 -2.38 1.09
CA ARG A 142 -3.35 -2.38 -0.13
C ARG A 142 -3.67 -1.17 -1.01
N ARG A 143 -4.95 -0.84 -1.20
CA ARG A 143 -5.38 0.37 -1.92
C ARG A 143 -4.94 1.65 -1.22
N ALA A 144 -4.97 1.70 0.12
CA ALA A 144 -4.46 2.84 0.86
C ALA A 144 -2.95 3.02 0.62
N LEU A 145 -2.17 1.96 0.76
CA LEU A 145 -0.72 1.97 0.58
C LEU A 145 -0.30 2.26 -0.87
N SER A 146 -1.11 1.92 -1.87
CA SER A 146 -0.83 2.26 -3.28
C SER A 146 -0.91 3.76 -3.60
N LEU A 147 -1.40 4.59 -2.68
CA LEU A 147 -1.36 6.04 -2.81
C LEU A 147 0.04 6.62 -2.55
N TRP A 148 0.92 5.86 -1.90
CA TRP A 148 2.29 6.25 -1.63
C TRP A 148 3.16 6.07 -2.87
N ARG A 149 3.91 7.12 -3.23
CA ARG A 149 4.80 7.20 -4.39
C ARG A 149 6.26 7.37 -4.00
N GLY A 150 6.53 7.57 -2.70
CA GLY A 150 7.82 7.80 -2.08
C GLY A 150 7.64 8.29 -0.65
N PRO A 151 8.71 8.77 0.02
CA PRO A 151 8.62 9.38 1.34
C PRO A 151 7.65 10.57 1.35
N ALA A 152 6.90 10.74 2.44
CA ALA A 152 5.96 11.86 2.57
C ALA A 152 6.69 13.21 2.40
N LEU A 153 6.08 14.14 1.66
CA LEU A 153 6.61 15.49 1.40
C LEU A 153 7.99 15.49 0.73
N GLU A 154 8.29 14.46 -0.07
CA GLU A 154 9.56 14.30 -0.77
C GLU A 154 9.93 15.53 -1.60
N GLY A 155 11.22 15.85 -1.62
CA GLY A 155 11.78 16.97 -2.39
C GLY A 155 11.48 18.35 -1.80
N SER A 156 10.85 18.43 -0.62
CA SER A 156 10.64 19.66 0.13
C SER A 156 11.79 19.93 1.10
N VAL A 157 12.01 21.20 1.43
CA VAL A 157 12.69 21.54 2.69
C VAL A 157 11.70 21.24 3.80
N LEU A 158 12.07 20.42 4.77
CA LEU A 158 11.21 20.08 5.88
C LEU A 158 11.48 21.02 7.05
N GLY A 159 10.67 22.07 7.17
CA GLY A 159 10.56 22.85 8.40
C GLY A 159 9.65 22.15 9.41
N ASP A 160 9.35 22.81 10.53
CA ASP A 160 8.62 22.20 11.65
C ASP A 160 7.24 21.64 11.27
N ILE A 161 6.51 22.31 10.36
CA ILE A 161 5.17 21.88 9.95
C ILE A 161 5.28 20.59 9.14
N CYS A 162 6.12 20.59 8.11
CA CYS A 162 6.27 19.46 7.19
C CYS A 162 7.00 18.28 7.85
N ALA A 163 7.99 18.53 8.70
CA ALA A 163 8.74 17.46 9.37
C ALA A 163 7.85 16.64 10.32
N VAL A 164 7.05 17.30 11.15
CA VAL A 164 6.12 16.64 12.07
C VAL A 164 5.08 15.83 11.29
N GLU A 165 4.51 16.41 10.25
CA GLU A 165 3.50 15.70 9.43
C GLU A 165 4.11 14.52 8.68
N ALA A 166 5.30 14.67 8.09
CA ALA A 166 5.99 13.58 7.41
C ALA A 166 6.25 12.40 8.35
N ALA A 167 6.72 12.66 9.57
CA ALA A 167 6.94 11.63 10.59
C ALA A 167 5.62 10.93 10.99
N GLN A 168 4.53 11.69 11.16
CA GLN A 168 3.21 11.12 11.50
C GLN A 168 2.65 10.28 10.35
N LEU A 169 2.76 10.75 9.11
CA LEU A 169 2.30 10.00 7.94
C LEU A 169 3.08 8.71 7.77
N GLU A 170 4.41 8.72 7.97
CA GLU A 170 5.22 7.51 7.89
C GLU A 170 4.85 6.50 8.98
N GLU A 171 4.60 6.95 10.23
CA GLU A 171 4.11 6.07 11.30
C GLU A 171 2.73 5.46 10.96
N HIS A 172 1.85 6.24 10.35
CA HIS A 172 0.57 5.74 9.85
C HIS A 172 0.74 4.72 8.71
N ARG A 173 1.73 4.94 7.83
CA ARG A 173 2.09 4.00 6.75
C ARG A 173 2.57 2.66 7.33
N LEU A 174 3.50 2.70 8.27
CA LEU A 174 4.02 1.49 8.93
C LEU A 174 2.90 0.73 9.65
N SER A 175 2.02 1.44 10.36
CA SER A 175 0.84 0.82 10.99
C SER A 175 -0.13 0.20 9.97
N ALA A 176 -0.30 0.81 8.81
CA ALA A 176 -1.13 0.26 7.73
C ALA A 176 -0.51 -1.01 7.13
N LEU A 177 0.82 -1.06 6.96
CA LEU A 177 1.56 -2.25 6.54
C LEU A 177 1.39 -3.40 7.53
N GLU A 178 1.54 -3.13 8.82
CA GLU A 178 1.32 -4.15 9.88
C GLU A 178 -0.08 -4.76 9.80
N MET A 179 -1.11 -3.91 9.67
CA MET A 179 -2.49 -4.38 9.55
C MET A 179 -2.73 -5.18 8.25
N MET A 180 -2.12 -4.76 7.14
CA MET A 180 -2.24 -5.46 5.85
C MET A 180 -1.63 -6.86 5.93
N TYR A 181 -0.42 -6.97 6.49
CA TYR A 181 0.23 -8.28 6.61
C TYR A 181 -0.45 -9.17 7.66
N ASP A 182 -1.02 -8.63 8.75
CA ASP A 182 -1.87 -9.39 9.66
C ASP A 182 -3.11 -9.95 8.93
N ALA A 183 -3.74 -9.12 8.07
CA ALA A 183 -4.85 -9.57 7.24
C ALA A 183 -4.45 -10.69 6.27
N TYR A 184 -3.29 -10.58 5.64
CA TYR A 184 -2.77 -11.61 4.73
C TYR A 184 -2.40 -12.92 5.46
N LEU A 185 -1.86 -12.83 6.66
CA LEU A 185 -1.65 -14.01 7.50
C LEU A 185 -2.97 -14.71 7.86
N ARG A 186 -4.01 -13.97 8.22
CA ARG A 186 -5.34 -14.52 8.53
C ARG A 186 -6.02 -15.17 7.34
N THR A 187 -5.75 -14.68 6.13
CA THR A 187 -6.29 -15.22 4.88
C THR A 187 -5.42 -16.31 4.24
N GLY A 188 -4.38 -16.78 4.93
CA GLY A 188 -3.51 -17.87 4.45
C GLY A 188 -2.47 -17.45 3.39
N ARG A 189 -2.32 -16.16 3.09
CA ARG A 189 -1.37 -15.63 2.09
C ARG A 189 0.06 -15.48 2.62
N HIS A 190 0.43 -16.29 3.61
CA HIS A 190 1.73 -16.20 4.30
C HIS A 190 2.95 -16.39 3.40
N ARG A 191 2.81 -17.15 2.29
CA ARG A 191 3.91 -17.37 1.33
C ARG A 191 4.25 -16.12 0.51
N GLU A 192 3.24 -15.30 0.20
CA GLU A 192 3.38 -14.13 -0.66
C GLU A 192 4.14 -12.98 0.01
N ILE A 193 4.08 -12.90 1.34
CA ILE A 193 4.53 -11.74 2.11
C ILE A 193 5.92 -11.89 2.74
N THR A 194 6.54 -13.07 2.66
CA THR A 194 7.84 -13.32 3.34
C THR A 194 8.95 -12.42 2.82
N GLY A 195 9.02 -12.18 1.50
CA GLY A 195 10.04 -11.32 0.89
C GLY A 195 9.94 -9.87 1.37
N GLU A 196 8.75 -9.29 1.25
CA GLU A 196 8.49 -7.91 1.67
C GLU A 196 8.71 -7.70 3.17
N LEU A 197 8.31 -8.68 4.00
CA LEU A 197 8.55 -8.61 5.44
C LEU A 197 10.03 -8.70 5.81
N VAL A 198 10.84 -9.45 5.05
CA VAL A 198 12.30 -9.47 5.23
C VAL A 198 12.88 -8.08 4.98
N GLU A 199 12.51 -7.41 3.89
CA GLU A 199 12.94 -6.04 3.58
C GLU A 199 12.54 -5.07 4.71
N LEU A 200 11.29 -5.13 5.17
CA LEU A 200 10.81 -4.28 6.26
C LEU A 200 11.55 -4.49 7.58
N THR A 201 12.01 -5.73 7.89
CA THR A 201 12.86 -5.95 9.08
C THR A 201 14.26 -5.38 8.94
N ILE A 202 14.75 -5.16 7.72
CA ILE A 202 16.03 -4.50 7.43
C ILE A 202 15.87 -2.98 7.53
N ASP A 203 14.82 -2.44 6.91
CA ASP A 203 14.56 -0.99 6.87
C ASP A 203 14.12 -0.44 8.24
N HIS A 204 13.46 -1.27 9.06
CA HIS A 204 12.94 -0.90 10.37
C HIS A 204 13.37 -1.88 11.46
N PRO A 205 14.68 -1.96 11.77
CA PRO A 205 15.27 -3.01 12.63
C PRO A 205 14.79 -2.97 14.09
N LEU A 206 14.24 -1.86 14.55
CA LEU A 206 13.72 -1.70 15.92
C LEU A 206 12.20 -1.94 16.01
N ARG A 207 11.53 -2.21 14.89
CA ARG A 207 10.08 -2.39 14.88
C ARG A 207 9.70 -3.86 15.04
N GLU A 208 9.52 -4.29 16.28
CA GLU A 208 9.28 -5.69 16.64
C GLU A 208 8.10 -6.34 15.90
N LYS A 209 7.07 -5.55 15.54
CA LYS A 209 5.88 -6.09 14.88
C LYS A 209 6.17 -6.72 13.52
N PHE A 210 7.13 -6.20 12.75
CA PHE A 210 7.52 -6.82 11.48
C PHE A 210 8.22 -8.17 11.70
N TYR A 211 9.03 -8.31 12.76
CA TYR A 211 9.62 -9.59 13.13
C TYR A 211 8.55 -10.60 13.58
N ASP A 212 7.57 -10.17 14.37
CA ASP A 212 6.43 -11.00 14.78
C ASP A 212 5.69 -11.58 13.57
N LEU A 213 5.33 -10.71 12.61
CA LEU A 213 4.64 -11.11 11.38
C LEU A 213 5.49 -12.06 10.52
N LEU A 214 6.78 -11.78 10.37
CA LEU A 214 7.71 -12.61 9.60
C LEU A 214 7.93 -13.98 10.24
N MET A 215 8.05 -14.05 11.57
CA MET A 215 8.17 -15.32 12.31
C MET A 215 6.94 -16.20 12.09
N VAL A 216 5.73 -15.62 12.16
CA VAL A 216 4.48 -16.36 11.89
C VAL A 216 4.43 -16.80 10.42
N ALA A 217 4.82 -15.93 9.47
CA ALA A 217 4.83 -16.27 8.05
C ALA A 217 5.76 -17.45 7.76
N PHE A 218 7.02 -17.44 8.24
CA PHE A 218 7.95 -18.54 8.07
C PHE A 218 7.46 -19.83 8.75
N TYR A 219 6.95 -19.74 9.98
CA TYR A 219 6.43 -20.91 10.68
C TYR A 219 5.31 -21.57 9.89
N ARG A 220 4.35 -20.81 9.37
CA ARG A 220 3.24 -21.32 8.54
C ARG A 220 3.70 -21.88 7.19
N CYS A 221 4.87 -21.46 6.70
CA CYS A 221 5.53 -22.07 5.54
C CYS A 221 6.26 -23.38 5.87
N GLY A 222 6.24 -23.88 7.12
CA GLY A 222 7.02 -25.03 7.58
C GLY A 222 8.51 -24.72 7.81
N ARG A 223 8.91 -23.44 7.78
CA ARG A 223 10.31 -22.96 7.90
C ARG A 223 10.61 -22.54 9.34
N GLN A 224 10.41 -23.48 10.30
CA GLN A 224 10.53 -23.21 11.74
C GLN A 224 11.92 -22.67 12.12
N ALA A 225 12.99 -23.25 11.60
CA ALA A 225 14.35 -22.81 11.92
C ALA A 225 14.61 -21.36 11.49
N GLU A 226 14.07 -20.94 10.35
CA GLU A 226 14.18 -19.57 9.87
C GLU A 226 13.34 -18.60 10.71
N ALA A 227 12.15 -19.01 11.14
CA ALA A 227 11.35 -18.22 12.08
C ALA A 227 12.10 -17.94 13.39
N LEU A 228 12.80 -18.94 13.95
CA LEU A 228 13.62 -18.77 15.15
C LEU A 228 14.89 -17.90 14.85
N GLY A 229 15.46 -18.01 13.66
CA GLY A 229 16.55 -17.13 13.20
C GLY A 229 16.11 -15.65 13.12
N VAL A 230 14.86 -15.37 12.74
CA VAL A 230 14.28 -14.02 12.76
C VAL A 230 14.28 -13.45 14.17
N TYR A 231 13.85 -14.23 15.17
CA TYR A 231 13.89 -13.79 16.56
C TYR A 231 15.31 -13.44 17.03
N SER A 232 16.30 -14.26 16.66
CA SER A 232 17.70 -14.02 17.05
C SER A 232 18.23 -12.72 16.45
N ARG A 233 17.87 -12.38 15.21
CA ARG A 233 18.21 -11.10 14.58
C ARG A 233 17.53 -9.93 15.29
N ALA A 234 16.22 -10.02 15.56
CA ALA A 234 15.49 -8.99 16.30
C ALA A 234 16.14 -8.69 17.65
N ARG A 235 16.46 -9.74 18.42
CA ARG A 235 17.14 -9.61 19.70
C ARG A 235 18.52 -8.95 19.55
N GLY A 236 19.29 -9.34 18.53
CA GLY A 236 20.59 -8.75 18.24
C GLY A 236 20.49 -7.24 18.02
N HIS A 237 19.57 -6.76 17.20
CA HIS A 237 19.36 -5.32 16.96
C HIS A 237 18.91 -4.59 18.20
N LEU A 238 17.90 -5.09 18.93
CA LEU A 238 17.37 -4.43 20.13
C LEU A 238 18.41 -4.31 21.25
N VAL A 239 19.19 -5.37 21.50
CA VAL A 239 20.23 -5.35 22.51
C VAL A 239 21.40 -4.45 22.10
N HIS A 240 21.81 -4.50 20.82
CA HIS A 240 22.95 -3.71 20.35
C HIS A 240 22.64 -2.21 20.31
N GLU A 241 21.46 -1.82 19.81
CA GLU A 241 21.15 -0.42 19.59
C GLU A 241 20.49 0.27 20.80
N LEU A 242 19.67 -0.48 21.57
CA LEU A 242 18.89 0.08 22.67
C LEU A 242 19.27 -0.48 24.05
N GLY A 243 20.06 -1.56 24.11
CA GLY A 243 20.39 -2.24 25.36
C GLY A 243 19.21 -2.98 25.99
N VAL A 244 18.12 -3.27 25.24
CA VAL A 244 16.90 -3.89 25.76
C VAL A 244 16.65 -5.27 25.17
N GLU A 245 16.07 -6.17 25.96
CA GLU A 245 15.61 -7.45 25.43
C GLU A 245 14.27 -7.30 24.67
N PRO A 246 13.96 -8.20 23.74
CA PRO A 246 12.68 -8.21 23.02
C PRO A 246 11.49 -8.16 23.97
N SER A 247 10.37 -7.62 23.49
CA SER A 247 9.12 -7.55 24.24
C SER A 247 8.62 -8.93 24.71
N PRO A 248 7.81 -9.00 25.77
CA PRO A 248 7.20 -10.25 26.21
C PRO A 248 6.38 -10.94 25.10
N ALA A 249 5.76 -10.17 24.21
CA ALA A 249 4.99 -10.68 23.07
C ALA A 249 5.88 -11.45 22.09
N LEU A 250 7.01 -10.88 21.68
CA LEU A 250 7.92 -11.51 20.73
C LEU A 250 8.62 -12.74 21.36
N ARG A 251 8.98 -12.65 22.62
CA ARG A 251 9.51 -13.82 23.39
C ARG A 251 8.48 -14.96 23.48
N GLY A 252 7.23 -14.61 23.80
CA GLY A 252 6.15 -15.60 23.85
C GLY A 252 5.88 -16.26 22.50
N LEU A 253 5.97 -15.50 21.39
CA LEU A 253 5.85 -16.07 20.06
C LEU A 253 6.98 -17.06 19.74
N ARG A 254 8.24 -16.73 20.09
CA ARG A 254 9.36 -17.67 19.96
C ARG A 254 9.09 -18.98 20.70
N ASP A 255 8.62 -18.91 21.96
CA ASP A 255 8.35 -20.09 22.78
C ASP A 255 7.20 -20.93 22.19
N ARG A 256 6.16 -20.30 21.68
CA ARG A 256 5.07 -20.98 20.97
C ARG A 256 5.56 -21.69 19.71
N ILE A 257 6.46 -21.08 18.94
CA ILE A 257 7.06 -21.68 17.74
C ILE A 257 7.95 -22.88 18.14
N LEU A 258 8.76 -22.75 19.21
CA LEU A 258 9.58 -23.84 19.73
C LEU A 258 8.75 -25.07 20.13
N HIS A 259 7.62 -24.84 20.80
CA HIS A 259 6.72 -25.90 21.25
C HIS A 259 5.69 -26.32 20.19
N GLN A 260 5.79 -25.79 18.97
CA GLN A 260 4.91 -26.13 17.85
C GLN A 260 3.41 -25.93 18.18
N ASP A 261 3.09 -24.81 18.85
CA ASP A 261 1.74 -24.50 19.28
C ASP A 261 0.74 -24.56 18.10
N PRO A 262 -0.29 -25.45 18.15
CA PRO A 262 -1.26 -25.59 17.09
C PRO A 262 -2.03 -24.29 16.76
N ALA A 263 -2.18 -23.41 17.75
CA ALA A 263 -2.88 -22.13 17.56
C ALA A 263 -2.12 -21.15 16.62
N LEU A 264 -0.87 -21.42 16.28
CA LEU A 264 -0.13 -20.65 15.26
C LEU A 264 -0.44 -21.10 13.84
N GLN A 265 -0.98 -22.31 13.65
CA GLN A 265 -1.43 -22.76 12.34
C GLN A 265 -2.61 -21.89 11.88
N PRO A 266 -2.77 -21.62 10.57
CA PRO A 266 -3.96 -20.96 10.08
C PRO A 266 -5.17 -21.78 10.53
N GLU A 267 -6.16 -21.15 11.14
CA GLU A 267 -7.50 -21.76 11.23
C GLU A 267 -7.83 -22.21 9.82
N ALA A 268 -8.05 -23.51 9.66
CA ALA A 268 -8.19 -24.10 8.34
C ALA A 268 -9.31 -23.38 7.57
N VAL A 269 -8.93 -22.52 6.64
CA VAL A 269 -9.79 -22.07 5.54
C VAL A 269 -10.20 -23.30 4.68
N HIS A 270 -9.72 -24.48 5.06
CA HIS A 270 -9.97 -25.79 4.48
C HIS A 270 -11.44 -26.22 4.51
N ALA A 271 -12.27 -25.68 5.40
CA ALA A 271 -13.69 -26.06 5.44
C ALA A 271 -14.51 -25.59 4.24
N LYS A 272 -14.05 -24.57 3.46
CA LYS A 272 -14.73 -24.15 2.23
C LYS A 272 -14.03 -24.62 0.95
N ALA A 273 -12.75 -24.89 0.99
CA ALA A 273 -12.03 -25.46 -0.17
C ALA A 273 -12.29 -26.96 -0.28
N ASP A 274 -12.34 -27.70 0.82
CA ASP A 274 -12.65 -29.12 0.81
C ASP A 274 -14.07 -29.41 0.35
N ASP A 275 -15.06 -28.55 0.65
CA ASP A 275 -16.45 -28.68 0.18
C ASP A 275 -16.58 -28.49 -1.36
N VAL A 276 -15.64 -27.82 -2.01
CA VAL A 276 -15.64 -27.61 -3.47
C VAL A 276 -14.65 -28.56 -4.16
N VAL A 277 -13.54 -28.87 -3.51
CA VAL A 277 -12.46 -29.67 -4.08
C VAL A 277 -12.76 -31.17 -3.97
N LEU A 278 -13.40 -31.63 -2.90
CA LEU A 278 -13.78 -33.04 -2.74
C LEU A 278 -14.75 -33.51 -3.86
N PRO A 279 -15.86 -32.79 -4.16
CA PRO A 279 -16.73 -33.14 -5.27
C PRO A 279 -16.01 -33.12 -6.64
N LEU A 280 -15.05 -32.22 -6.82
CA LEU A 280 -14.26 -32.13 -8.06
C LEU A 280 -13.34 -33.34 -8.24
N TYR A 281 -12.68 -33.82 -7.18
CA TYR A 281 -11.87 -35.03 -7.21
C TYR A 281 -12.74 -36.29 -7.43
N GLU A 282 -13.92 -36.36 -6.85
CA GLU A 282 -14.86 -37.45 -7.07
C GLU A 282 -15.34 -37.48 -8.53
N GLU A 283 -15.61 -36.33 -9.12
CA GLU A 283 -16.03 -36.25 -10.53
C GLU A 283 -14.88 -36.59 -11.48
N ILE A 284 -13.67 -36.14 -11.20
CA ILE A 284 -12.46 -36.56 -11.97
C ILE A 284 -12.26 -38.06 -11.88
N ALA A 285 -12.38 -38.68 -10.73
CA ALA A 285 -12.28 -40.14 -10.56
C ALA A 285 -13.38 -40.87 -11.28
N ARG A 286 -14.58 -40.30 -11.36
CA ARG A 286 -15.72 -40.85 -12.11
C ARG A 286 -15.47 -40.78 -13.62
N LEU A 287 -14.97 -39.66 -14.11
CA LEU A 287 -14.62 -39.50 -15.54
C LEU A 287 -13.49 -40.43 -15.96
N HIS A 288 -12.46 -40.63 -15.15
CA HIS A 288 -11.39 -41.57 -15.41
C HIS A 288 -11.93 -43.00 -15.55
N ARG A 289 -12.75 -43.47 -14.62
CA ARG A 289 -13.38 -44.79 -14.70
C ARG A 289 -14.24 -44.95 -15.97
N ARG A 290 -14.93 -43.88 -16.39
CA ARG A 290 -15.73 -43.91 -17.60
C ARG A 290 -14.87 -43.99 -18.87
N ILE A 291 -13.73 -43.30 -18.89
CA ILE A 291 -12.75 -43.37 -20.00
C ILE A 291 -12.20 -44.80 -20.11
N GLU A 292 -11.80 -45.42 -19.00
CA GLU A 292 -11.31 -46.81 -18.99
C GLU A 292 -12.36 -47.79 -19.51
N GLN A 293 -13.62 -47.61 -19.07
CA GLN A 293 -14.71 -48.45 -19.55
C GLN A 293 -14.93 -48.31 -21.08
N LEU A 294 -14.95 -47.08 -21.58
CA LEU A 294 -15.09 -46.83 -23.02
C LEU A 294 -13.92 -47.37 -23.84
N GLN A 295 -12.70 -47.32 -23.30
CA GLN A 295 -11.53 -47.93 -23.95
C GLN A 295 -11.64 -49.45 -24.01
N LEU A 296 -12.15 -50.08 -22.95
CA LEU A 296 -12.43 -51.52 -22.96
C LEU A 296 -13.49 -51.92 -23.99
N GLU A 297 -14.59 -51.17 -24.05
CA GLU A 297 -15.65 -51.37 -25.03
C GLU A 297 -15.12 -51.18 -26.47
N GLN A 298 -14.31 -50.15 -26.70
CA GLN A 298 -13.68 -49.88 -27.99
C GLN A 298 -12.78 -51.07 -28.43
N ASN A 299 -11.94 -51.54 -27.51
CA ASN A 299 -11.07 -52.69 -27.80
C ASN A 299 -11.85 -53.98 -28.06
N GLN A 300 -12.98 -54.20 -27.40
CA GLN A 300 -13.87 -55.33 -27.67
C GLN A 300 -14.54 -55.23 -29.06
N LEU A 301 -14.96 -54.02 -29.43
CA LEU A 301 -15.51 -53.78 -30.75
C LEU A 301 -14.48 -53.97 -31.88
N LEU A 302 -13.28 -53.49 -31.68
CA LEU A 302 -12.17 -53.70 -32.63
C LEU A 302 -11.88 -55.19 -32.84
N ARG A 303 -11.78 -55.99 -31.77
CA ARG A 303 -11.61 -57.44 -31.86
C ARG A 303 -12.75 -58.13 -32.62
N ARG A 304 -13.99 -57.68 -32.38
CA ARG A 304 -15.15 -58.18 -33.11
C ARG A 304 -15.12 -57.86 -34.61
N VAL A 305 -14.67 -56.67 -34.96
CA VAL A 305 -14.48 -56.27 -36.36
C VAL A 305 -13.37 -57.09 -37.01
N ASP A 306 -12.26 -57.35 -36.31
CA ASP A 306 -11.17 -58.17 -36.81
C ASP A 306 -11.63 -59.63 -37.02
N GLU A 307 -12.42 -60.21 -36.11
CA GLU A 307 -12.99 -61.54 -36.23
C GLU A 307 -13.93 -61.65 -37.43
N LEU A 308 -14.75 -60.61 -37.67
CA LEU A 308 -15.67 -60.59 -38.83
C LEU A 308 -14.93 -60.39 -40.14
N THR A 309 -13.87 -59.66 -40.20
CA THR A 309 -13.02 -59.46 -41.39
C THR A 309 -12.24 -60.69 -41.72
N VAL A 310 -11.70 -61.41 -40.77
CA VAL A 310 -10.99 -62.71 -41.01
C VAL A 310 -11.97 -63.79 -41.46
N GLY A 311 -13.17 -63.84 -40.87
CA GLY A 311 -14.23 -64.81 -41.31
C GLY A 311 -14.72 -64.57 -42.72
N SER A 312 -14.81 -63.30 -43.16
CA SER A 312 -15.22 -62.97 -44.53
C SER A 312 -14.16 -63.31 -45.61
N VAL A 313 -12.85 -63.17 -45.24
CA VAL A 313 -11.75 -63.53 -46.15
C VAL A 313 -11.65 -65.07 -46.36
N GLN A 314 -11.97 -65.88 -45.35
CA GLN A 314 -11.95 -67.30 -45.42
C GLN A 314 -13.14 -67.86 -46.28
N GLN A 315 -14.27 -67.18 -46.31
CA GLN A 315 -15.40 -67.57 -47.17
C GLN A 315 -15.23 -67.26 -48.68
N VAL A 316 -14.39 -66.23 -48.97
CA VAL A 316 -14.10 -65.88 -50.39
C VAL A 316 -12.98 -66.74 -50.99
N SER A 317 -12.16 -67.42 -50.19
CA SER A 317 -11.11 -68.32 -50.69
C SER A 317 -11.50 -69.81 -50.76
N ALA A 318 -12.77 -70.17 -50.43
CA ALA A 318 -13.30 -71.52 -50.44
C ALA A 318 -14.45 -71.73 -51.48
N GLY A 319 -14.69 -70.73 -52.34
CA GLY A 319 -15.62 -70.81 -53.49
C GLY A 319 -14.84 -70.71 -54.84
#